data_0e755386a9047949b17cd67edc05f7c1
#
_entry.id   0e755386a9047949b17cd67edc05f7c1
#
_cell.length_a   1.000
_cell.length_b   1.000
_cell.length_c   1.000
_cell.angle_alpha   90.00
_cell.angle_beta   90.00
_cell.angle_gamma   90.00
#
_symmetry.space_group_name_H-M   'P 1'
#
loop_
_entity.id
_entity.type
_entity.pdbx_description
1 polymer ?
#
loop_
_entity_poly.entity_id
_entity_poly.type
_entity_poly.pdbx_seq_one_letter_code
_entity_poly.pdbx_strand_id
1 'polypeptide(L)'
;MARFCTSCGSAMDEGSGFCSKCGKGVPGATTGAAAAAAPAAVPAAGGLTDNVAGMLAYVTIIPAIIFLVMEPYNRSRFVRFHSFQCIFLCVALIIIHTALLFIPVIGWALSSLISLAALALWIILLIKAYGGQMWKLPVIGDMAEKQANAV
;
A
#
# COMPACT_ATOMS: atom_id res chain seq x y z
N MET A 1 -19.12 -2.21 35.84
CA MET A 1 -19.20 -3.69 35.92
C MET A 1 -18.09 -4.25 35.04
N ALA A 2 -17.24 -5.11 35.58
CA ALA A 2 -16.14 -5.69 34.79
C ALA A 2 -16.72 -6.54 33.64
N ARG A 3 -16.31 -6.24 32.39
CA ARG A 3 -16.68 -7.06 31.21
C ARG A 3 -15.58 -8.07 30.96
N PHE A 4 -15.97 -9.27 30.56
CA PHE A 4 -15.03 -10.33 30.20
C PHE A 4 -15.15 -10.64 28.71
N CYS A 5 -14.02 -10.91 28.07
CA CYS A 5 -13.98 -11.30 26.66
C CYS A 5 -14.70 -12.65 26.46
N THR A 6 -15.71 -12.70 25.59
CA THR A 6 -16.48 -13.91 25.27
C THR A 6 -15.66 -15.00 24.58
N SER A 7 -14.47 -14.67 24.07
CA SER A 7 -13.61 -15.59 23.33
C SER A 7 -12.46 -16.16 24.16
N CYS A 8 -11.88 -15.39 25.10
CA CYS A 8 -10.72 -15.85 25.89
C CYS A 8 -10.89 -15.68 27.40
N GLY A 9 -12.03 -15.14 27.88
CA GLY A 9 -12.35 -14.99 29.29
C GLY A 9 -11.54 -13.92 30.05
N SER A 10 -10.66 -13.15 29.41
CA SER A 10 -9.87 -12.10 30.07
C SER A 10 -10.73 -10.88 30.43
N ALA A 11 -10.42 -10.23 31.55
CA ALA A 11 -11.05 -8.97 31.93
C ALA A 11 -10.73 -7.89 30.88
N MET A 12 -11.71 -7.05 30.58
CA MET A 12 -11.64 -5.99 29.59
C MET A 12 -11.98 -4.65 30.24
N ASP A 13 -11.29 -3.60 29.78
CA ASP A 13 -11.56 -2.22 30.21
C ASP A 13 -12.91 -1.75 29.64
N GLU A 14 -13.66 -0.98 30.44
CA GLU A 14 -14.94 -0.40 30.02
C GLU A 14 -14.71 0.57 28.85
N GLY A 15 -15.33 0.28 27.71
CA GLY A 15 -15.21 1.08 26.49
C GLY A 15 -14.25 0.54 25.43
N SER A 16 -13.46 -0.49 25.70
CA SER A 16 -12.60 -1.11 24.69
C SER A 16 -13.43 -1.93 23.70
N GLY A 17 -13.32 -1.60 22.40
CA GLY A 17 -13.99 -2.34 21.31
C GLY A 17 -13.28 -3.65 20.96
N PHE A 18 -12.07 -3.91 21.48
CA PHE A 18 -11.27 -5.09 21.21
C PHE A 18 -10.62 -5.62 22.49
N CYS A 19 -10.48 -6.93 22.58
CA CYS A 19 -9.77 -7.56 23.69
C CYS A 19 -8.26 -7.39 23.55
N SER A 20 -7.60 -6.81 24.55
CA SER A 20 -6.13 -6.59 24.57
C SER A 20 -5.33 -7.90 24.56
N LYS A 21 -5.94 -9.03 24.96
CA LYS A 21 -5.26 -10.32 25.06
C LYS A 21 -5.40 -11.19 23.81
N CYS A 22 -6.54 -11.16 23.11
CA CYS A 22 -6.79 -12.02 21.94
C CYS A 22 -7.16 -11.26 20.66
N GLY A 23 -7.25 -9.91 20.70
CA GLY A 23 -7.53 -9.07 19.55
C GLY A 23 -8.96 -9.16 18.98
N LYS A 24 -9.83 -9.97 19.55
CA LYS A 24 -11.20 -10.12 19.05
C LYS A 24 -12.08 -8.93 19.42
N GLY A 25 -12.88 -8.46 18.45
CA GLY A 25 -13.89 -7.41 18.64
C GLY A 25 -15.03 -7.88 19.52
N VAL A 26 -15.59 -6.97 20.32
CA VAL A 26 -16.73 -7.24 21.21
C VAL A 26 -18.03 -6.83 20.53
N PRO A 27 -18.98 -7.75 20.32
CA PRO A 27 -20.30 -7.39 19.80
C PRO A 27 -21.02 -6.45 20.77
N GLY A 28 -21.43 -5.27 20.30
CA GLY A 28 -22.19 -4.30 21.08
C GLY A 28 -21.41 -3.11 21.65
N ALA A 29 -20.12 -2.95 21.35
CA ALA A 29 -19.46 -1.67 21.56
C ALA A 29 -19.98 -0.69 20.49
N THR A 30 -20.68 0.37 20.91
CA THR A 30 -21.07 1.47 20.02
C THR A 30 -19.78 2.13 19.52
N THR A 31 -19.38 1.77 18.33
CA THR A 31 -18.33 2.46 17.61
C THR A 31 -18.86 3.83 17.22
N GLY A 32 -18.58 4.83 18.05
CA GLY A 32 -18.55 6.20 17.54
C GLY A 32 -17.69 6.20 16.30
N ALA A 33 -18.16 6.80 15.21
CA ALA A 33 -17.50 6.85 13.92
C ALA A 33 -16.04 7.35 14.07
N ALA A 34 -15.13 6.44 14.37
CA ALA A 34 -13.73 6.66 14.18
C ALA A 34 -13.48 6.47 12.68
N ALA A 35 -13.12 7.55 12.02
CA ALA A 35 -12.52 7.52 10.69
C ALA A 35 -11.60 6.29 10.63
N ALA A 36 -11.71 5.50 9.55
CA ALA A 36 -10.91 4.31 9.34
C ALA A 36 -9.44 4.68 9.53
N ALA A 37 -8.94 4.45 10.74
CA ALA A 37 -7.53 4.52 11.02
C ALA A 37 -6.90 3.46 10.12
N ALA A 38 -6.08 3.89 9.19
CA ALA A 38 -5.20 3.02 8.43
C ALA A 38 -4.56 2.04 9.43
N PRO A 39 -4.50 0.74 9.12
CA PRO A 39 -3.90 -0.23 10.02
C PRO A 39 -2.51 0.29 10.41
N ALA A 40 -2.31 0.50 11.72
CA ALA A 40 -1.03 0.97 12.23
C ALA A 40 0.05 0.05 11.66
N ALA A 41 1.02 0.65 10.98
CA ALA A 41 2.14 -0.06 10.40
C ALA A 41 2.81 -0.90 11.48
N VAL A 42 2.66 -2.21 11.39
CA VAL A 42 3.36 -3.13 12.28
C VAL A 42 4.83 -3.02 11.89
N PRO A 43 5.75 -2.63 12.78
CA PRO A 43 7.16 -2.59 12.45
C PRO A 43 7.57 -4.01 12.06
N ALA A 44 8.03 -4.17 10.83
CA ALA A 44 8.70 -5.40 10.44
C ALA A 44 9.89 -5.59 11.40
N ALA A 45 9.94 -6.73 12.08
CA ALA A 45 10.99 -7.02 13.04
C ALA A 45 12.35 -7.00 12.32
N GLY A 46 13.04 -5.87 12.39
CA GLY A 46 14.41 -5.75 11.86
C GLY A 46 14.69 -4.64 10.86
N GLY A 47 13.84 -3.59 10.70
CA GLY A 47 14.28 -2.54 9.79
C GLY A 47 13.28 -1.43 9.52
N LEU A 48 12.78 -1.35 8.30
CA LEU A 48 11.91 -0.28 7.83
C LEU A 48 10.46 -0.58 8.20
N THR A 49 9.72 0.45 8.58
CA THR A 49 8.26 0.33 8.72
C THR A 49 7.62 0.07 7.35
N ASP A 50 6.47 -0.60 7.32
CA ASP A 50 5.75 -0.91 6.08
C ASP A 50 5.49 0.34 5.23
N ASN A 51 5.19 1.48 5.87
CA ASN A 51 4.96 2.74 5.18
C ASN A 51 6.23 3.23 4.46
N VAL A 52 7.37 3.16 5.11
CA VAL A 52 8.66 3.53 4.52
C VAL A 52 9.05 2.55 3.42
N ALA A 53 8.85 1.26 3.63
CA ALA A 53 9.11 0.25 2.60
C ALA A 53 8.20 0.45 1.37
N GLY A 54 6.89 0.71 1.58
CA GLY A 54 5.95 1.03 0.52
C GLY A 54 6.31 2.30 -0.26
N MET A 55 6.79 3.34 0.42
CA MET A 55 7.31 4.55 -0.22
C MET A 55 8.58 4.25 -1.02
N LEU A 56 9.54 3.53 -0.42
CA LEU A 56 10.80 3.18 -1.07
C LEU A 56 10.61 2.33 -2.33
N ALA A 57 9.55 1.53 -2.40
CA ALA A 57 9.19 0.77 -3.60
C ALA A 57 8.98 1.66 -4.83
N TYR A 58 8.67 2.95 -4.66
CA TYR A 58 8.51 3.90 -5.77
C TYR A 58 9.79 4.66 -6.14
N VAL A 59 10.85 4.58 -5.34
CA VAL A 59 12.10 5.30 -5.64
C VAL A 59 12.74 4.79 -6.92
N THR A 60 12.80 3.46 -7.07
CA THR A 60 13.17 2.79 -8.33
C THR A 60 12.49 1.40 -8.39
N ILE A 61 12.52 0.77 -9.56
CA ILE A 61 11.98 -0.60 -9.72
C ILE A 61 12.78 -1.64 -8.92
N ILE A 62 14.05 -1.35 -8.61
CA ILE A 62 14.94 -2.29 -7.91
C ILE A 62 14.47 -2.57 -6.48
N PRO A 63 14.23 -1.56 -5.60
CA PRO A 63 13.64 -1.80 -4.28
C PRO A 63 12.28 -2.50 -4.36
N ALA A 64 11.43 -2.18 -5.34
CA ALA A 64 10.15 -2.84 -5.49
C ALA A 64 10.32 -4.36 -5.68
N ILE A 65 11.27 -4.79 -6.52
CA ILE A 65 11.57 -6.21 -6.73
C ILE A 65 12.19 -6.84 -5.48
N ILE A 66 13.13 -6.13 -4.83
CA ILE A 66 13.78 -6.61 -3.61
C ILE A 66 12.74 -6.87 -2.51
N PHE A 67 11.81 -5.96 -2.29
CA PHE A 67 10.77 -6.12 -1.26
C PHE A 67 9.78 -7.25 -1.56
N LEU A 68 9.61 -7.65 -2.82
CA LEU A 68 8.79 -8.81 -3.17
C LEU A 68 9.47 -10.15 -2.85
N VAL A 69 10.81 -10.16 -2.81
CA VAL A 69 11.60 -11.39 -2.58
C VAL A 69 12.09 -11.49 -1.14
N MET A 70 12.40 -10.35 -0.51
CA MET A 70 13.05 -10.30 0.80
C MET A 70 12.05 -10.36 1.94
N GLU A 71 12.22 -11.33 2.85
CA GLU A 71 11.54 -11.32 4.14
C GLU A 71 12.12 -10.23 5.07
N PRO A 72 11.30 -9.57 5.87
CA PRO A 72 9.88 -9.82 6.14
C PRO A 72 8.90 -9.04 5.22
N TYR A 73 9.40 -8.22 4.30
CA TYR A 73 8.60 -7.29 3.48
C TYR A 73 7.64 -7.98 2.51
N ASN A 74 8.04 -9.16 1.99
CA ASN A 74 7.21 -9.97 1.09
C ASN A 74 5.95 -10.54 1.77
N ARG A 75 5.86 -10.51 3.10
CA ARG A 75 4.68 -10.94 3.86
C ARG A 75 3.68 -9.78 4.08
N SER A 76 4.12 -8.55 3.94
CA SER A 76 3.25 -7.38 4.09
C SER A 76 2.44 -7.16 2.82
N ARG A 77 1.10 -7.30 2.94
CA ARG A 77 0.18 -6.98 1.84
C ARG A 77 0.36 -5.55 1.33
N PHE A 78 0.62 -4.62 2.25
CA PHE A 78 0.82 -3.22 1.93
C PHE A 78 2.06 -3.02 1.05
N VAL A 79 3.20 -3.56 1.44
CA VAL A 79 4.46 -3.45 0.68
C VAL A 79 4.34 -4.13 -0.68
N ARG A 80 3.73 -5.33 -0.74
CA ARG A 80 3.49 -6.03 -2.00
C ARG A 80 2.62 -5.22 -2.96
N PHE A 81 1.53 -4.63 -2.45
CA PHE A 81 0.64 -3.80 -3.26
C PHE A 81 1.41 -2.64 -3.92
N HIS A 82 2.18 -1.87 -3.14
CA HIS A 82 2.95 -0.74 -3.66
C HIS A 82 4.07 -1.18 -4.62
N SER A 83 4.72 -2.31 -4.33
CA SER A 83 5.75 -2.90 -5.21
C SER A 83 5.17 -3.32 -6.57
N PHE A 84 4.07 -4.05 -6.59
CA PHE A 84 3.41 -4.45 -7.85
C PHE A 84 2.87 -3.23 -8.60
N GLN A 85 2.27 -2.26 -7.90
CA GLN A 85 1.78 -1.04 -8.54
C GLN A 85 2.91 -0.24 -9.19
N CYS A 86 4.07 -0.13 -8.54
CA CYS A 86 5.27 0.49 -9.10
C CYS A 86 5.73 -0.24 -10.36
N ILE A 87 5.87 -1.56 -10.31
CA ILE A 87 6.33 -2.37 -11.45
C ILE A 87 5.37 -2.23 -12.65
N PHE A 88 4.07 -2.37 -12.42
CA PHE A 88 3.08 -2.24 -13.50
C PHE A 88 3.05 -0.81 -14.08
N LEU A 89 3.19 0.20 -13.24
CA LEU A 89 3.27 1.59 -13.69
C LEU A 89 4.52 1.82 -14.56
N CYS A 90 5.68 1.32 -14.14
CA CYS A 90 6.91 1.42 -14.91
C CYS A 90 6.77 0.73 -16.27
N VAL A 91 6.24 -0.50 -16.30
CA VAL A 91 6.02 -1.24 -17.54
C VAL A 91 5.05 -0.50 -18.46
N ALA A 92 3.94 0.01 -17.94
CA ALA A 92 2.97 0.79 -18.71
C ALA A 92 3.62 2.05 -19.32
N LEU A 93 4.40 2.80 -18.53
CA LEU A 93 5.10 3.99 -19.02
C LEU A 93 6.15 3.65 -20.08
N ILE A 94 6.90 2.57 -19.93
CA ILE A 94 7.86 2.09 -20.94
C ILE A 94 7.14 1.78 -22.26
N ILE A 95 6.03 1.05 -22.21
CA ILE A 95 5.25 0.70 -23.40
C ILE A 95 4.73 1.97 -24.09
N ILE A 96 4.14 2.90 -23.33
CA ILE A 96 3.59 4.15 -23.86
C ILE A 96 4.71 4.98 -24.52
N HIS A 97 5.83 5.20 -23.83
CA HIS A 97 6.93 6.00 -24.37
C HIS A 97 7.56 5.35 -25.60
N THR A 98 7.73 4.02 -25.59
CA THR A 98 8.22 3.28 -26.74
C THR A 98 7.30 3.41 -27.95
N ALA A 99 5.98 3.30 -27.74
CA ALA A 99 5.02 3.50 -28.82
C ALA A 99 5.08 4.93 -29.40
N LEU A 100 5.25 5.93 -28.55
CA LEU A 100 5.34 7.33 -28.98
C LEU A 100 6.61 7.66 -29.78
N LEU A 101 7.69 6.86 -29.64
CA LEU A 101 8.89 7.03 -30.46
C LEU A 101 8.65 6.83 -31.97
N PHE A 102 7.62 6.07 -32.34
CA PHE A 102 7.25 5.84 -33.76
C PHE A 102 6.46 6.99 -34.37
N ILE A 103 6.06 8.00 -33.59
CA ILE A 103 5.29 9.16 -34.04
C ILE A 103 6.22 10.41 -33.97
N PRO A 104 6.87 10.82 -35.06
CA PRO A 104 7.77 11.95 -35.03
C PRO A 104 7.01 13.26 -34.72
N VAL A 105 7.68 14.19 -34.03
CA VAL A 105 7.18 15.52 -33.62
C VAL A 105 6.06 15.46 -32.58
N ILE A 106 4.89 14.92 -32.91
CA ILE A 106 3.75 14.84 -32.00
C ILE A 106 4.04 13.86 -30.85
N GLY A 107 4.67 12.73 -31.14
CA GLY A 107 5.05 11.74 -30.12
C GLY A 107 6.03 12.31 -29.11
N TRP A 108 6.96 13.14 -29.52
CA TRP A 108 7.91 13.77 -28.60
C TRP A 108 7.25 14.79 -27.67
N ALA A 109 6.38 15.63 -28.21
CA ALA A 109 5.60 16.58 -27.41
C ALA A 109 4.67 15.87 -26.42
N LEU A 110 3.98 14.83 -26.86
CA LEU A 110 3.06 14.05 -26.03
C LEU A 110 3.83 13.26 -24.95
N SER A 111 4.99 12.71 -25.29
CA SER A 111 5.89 12.02 -24.33
C SER A 111 6.32 12.95 -23.20
N SER A 112 6.66 14.21 -23.53
CA SER A 112 7.04 15.23 -22.53
C SER A 112 5.86 15.53 -21.58
N LEU A 113 4.66 15.68 -22.12
CA LEU A 113 3.46 15.93 -21.32
C LEU A 113 3.12 14.74 -20.40
N ILE A 114 3.20 13.52 -20.92
CA ILE A 114 2.99 12.29 -20.15
C ILE A 114 4.03 12.14 -19.05
N SER A 115 5.30 12.47 -19.32
CA SER A 115 6.37 12.42 -18.33
C SER A 115 6.12 13.40 -17.17
N LEU A 116 5.63 14.60 -17.48
CA LEU A 116 5.29 15.59 -16.47
C LEU A 116 4.10 15.12 -15.61
N ALA A 117 3.06 14.58 -16.23
CA ALA A 117 1.94 14.00 -15.53
C ALA A 117 2.34 12.78 -14.67
N ALA A 118 3.22 11.92 -15.21
CA ALA A 118 3.76 10.77 -14.48
C ALA A 118 4.61 11.20 -13.27
N LEU A 119 5.38 12.28 -13.39
CA LEU A 119 6.13 12.86 -12.28
C LEU A 119 5.21 13.35 -11.15
N ALA A 120 4.15 14.08 -11.50
CA ALA A 120 3.16 14.53 -10.51
C ALA A 120 2.47 13.33 -9.83
N LEU A 121 2.06 12.33 -10.61
CA LEU A 121 1.48 11.10 -10.10
C LEU A 121 2.45 10.35 -9.18
N TRP A 122 3.71 10.26 -9.54
CA TRP A 122 4.76 9.63 -8.76
C TRP A 122 4.91 10.28 -7.37
N ILE A 123 4.95 11.61 -7.29
CA ILE A 123 5.00 12.34 -6.03
C ILE A 123 3.77 12.04 -5.17
N ILE A 124 2.58 12.02 -5.76
CA ILE A 124 1.34 11.67 -5.05
C ILE A 124 1.41 10.25 -4.48
N LEU A 125 1.91 9.28 -5.25
CA LEU A 125 2.05 7.90 -4.82
C LEU A 125 3.04 7.76 -3.66
N LEU A 126 4.18 8.48 -3.69
CA LEU A 126 5.14 8.54 -2.59
C LEU A 126 4.49 9.03 -1.29
N ILE A 127 3.76 10.15 -1.37
CA ILE A 127 3.07 10.74 -0.20
C ILE A 127 2.01 9.79 0.33
N LYS A 128 1.21 9.18 -0.54
CA LYS A 128 0.15 8.25 -0.17
C LYS A 128 0.70 6.98 0.47
N ALA A 129 1.77 6.42 -0.08
CA ALA A 129 2.44 5.25 0.48
C ALA A 129 3.06 5.56 1.85
N TYR A 130 3.74 6.69 2.00
CA TYR A 130 4.27 7.13 3.29
C TYR A 130 3.18 7.32 4.35
N GLY A 131 2.02 7.85 3.93
CA GLY A 131 0.83 7.99 4.78
C GLY A 131 0.10 6.67 5.09
N GLY A 132 0.62 5.51 4.68
CA GLY A 132 0.00 4.20 4.93
C GLY A 132 -1.27 3.94 4.11
N GLN A 133 -1.51 4.69 3.03
CA GLN A 133 -2.72 4.58 2.22
C GLN A 133 -2.48 3.69 0.98
N MET A 134 -3.28 2.65 0.82
CA MET A 134 -3.33 1.84 -0.41
C MET A 134 -4.17 2.55 -1.48
N TRP A 135 -3.61 3.64 -2.05
CA TRP A 135 -4.30 4.38 -3.09
C TRP A 135 -4.14 3.67 -4.44
N LYS A 136 -5.26 3.20 -4.97
CA LYS A 136 -5.31 2.42 -6.21
C LYS A 136 -5.36 3.34 -7.42
N LEU A 137 -4.46 3.11 -8.36
CA LEU A 137 -4.58 3.66 -9.71
C LEU A 137 -5.68 2.93 -10.48
N PRO A 138 -6.45 3.61 -11.32
CA PRO A 138 -7.41 2.93 -12.18
C PRO A 138 -6.68 1.88 -13.04
N VAL A 139 -7.23 0.68 -13.12
CA VAL A 139 -6.70 -0.50 -13.84
C VAL A 139 -5.44 -1.09 -13.17
N ILE A 140 -4.35 -0.32 -13.06
CA ILE A 140 -3.07 -0.77 -12.50
C ILE A 140 -3.20 -1.15 -11.02
N GLY A 141 -3.96 -0.38 -10.24
CA GLY A 141 -4.16 -0.63 -8.82
C GLY A 141 -4.94 -1.92 -8.56
N ASP A 142 -5.94 -2.23 -9.37
CA ASP A 142 -6.69 -3.47 -9.24
C ASP A 142 -5.84 -4.69 -9.62
N MET A 143 -4.98 -4.57 -10.62
CA MET A 143 -4.01 -5.61 -10.98
C MET A 143 -2.99 -5.83 -9.85
N ALA A 144 -2.46 -4.74 -9.29
CA ALA A 144 -1.51 -4.80 -8.17
C ALA A 144 -2.14 -5.45 -6.94
N GLU A 145 -3.40 -5.11 -6.63
CA GLU A 145 -4.11 -5.72 -5.50
C GLU A 145 -4.35 -7.22 -5.70
N LYS A 146 -4.76 -7.64 -6.89
CA LYS A 146 -4.93 -9.07 -7.21
C LYS A 146 -3.62 -9.83 -6.98
N GLN A 147 -2.50 -9.31 -7.45
CA GLN A 147 -1.20 -9.93 -7.27
C GLN A 147 -0.74 -9.90 -5.80
N ALA A 148 -0.98 -8.79 -5.10
CA ALA A 148 -0.64 -8.70 -3.68
C ALA A 148 -1.43 -9.68 -2.80
N ASN A 149 -2.59 -10.13 -3.23
CA ASN A 149 -3.41 -11.11 -2.52
C ASN A 149 -3.15 -12.57 -2.98
N ALA A 150 -2.52 -12.78 -4.12
CA ALA A 150 -2.32 -14.11 -4.72
C ALA A 150 -1.07 -14.84 -4.20
N VAL A 151 -0.18 -14.14 -3.50
CA VAL A 151 1.13 -14.66 -3.02
C VAL A 151 1.15 -14.77 -1.50
#